data_09620c19efd1cada56ec8dd35c32f732
#
_entry.id   09620c19efd1cada56ec8dd35c32f732
#
_cell.length_a   1.000
_cell.length_b   1.000
_cell.length_c   1.000
_cell.angle_alpha   90.00
_cell.angle_beta   90.00
_cell.angle_gamma   90.00
#
_symmetry.space_group_name_H-M   'P 1'
#
loop_
_entity.id
_entity.type
_entity.pdbx_description
1 polymer ?
#
loop_
_entity_poly.entity_id
_entity_poly.type
_entity_poly.pdbx_seq_one_letter_code
_entity_poly.pdbx_strand_id
1 'polypeptide(L)'
;MNSLDITLMYLLAAVLGVVACRQFKLPPMLGYLVVGVIIGPHALALAQNSSGVRYLAEFGVVFLMFVIGLEFSLPKLRSMKRHVFGLGMSQVLLTVLITTGASLGLGLLLPQWWNVSWQIALALGGVMAMSSTAIVIKLMAERLELESEHGKRVVGILLFQDLAVVPLLVLIPALAAAPEDLLPALGLALVKAVVLLSVLLTGGQRVMRWWLTLVAR
;
A
#
# COMPACT_ATOMS: atom_id res chain seq x y z
N MET A 1 -6.94 -30.34 13.18
CA MET A 1 -6.58 -29.33 14.21
C MET A 1 -7.82 -28.48 14.47
N ASN A 2 -8.16 -28.25 15.73
CA ASN A 2 -9.25 -27.37 16.11
C ASN A 2 -8.87 -25.91 15.76
N SER A 3 -9.87 -25.03 15.59
CA SER A 3 -9.62 -23.61 15.29
C SER A 3 -8.73 -22.93 16.35
N LEU A 4 -8.81 -23.41 17.58
CA LEU A 4 -8.04 -22.93 18.73
C LEU A 4 -6.55 -23.32 18.60
N ASP A 5 -6.26 -24.56 18.18
CA ASP A 5 -4.89 -25.06 17.98
C ASP A 5 -4.18 -24.25 16.88
N ILE A 6 -4.91 -23.95 15.81
CA ILE A 6 -4.40 -23.14 14.69
C ILE A 6 -4.08 -21.72 15.16
N THR A 7 -4.97 -21.11 15.93
CA THR A 7 -4.76 -19.75 16.46
C THR A 7 -3.56 -19.70 17.41
N LEU A 8 -3.43 -20.68 18.30
CA LEU A 8 -2.29 -20.79 19.21
C LEU A 8 -0.99 -20.99 18.46
N MET A 9 -0.99 -21.79 17.41
CA MET A 9 0.18 -22.00 16.55
C MET A 9 0.61 -20.67 15.87
N TYR A 10 -0.33 -19.90 15.32
CA TYR A 10 -0.02 -18.60 14.71
C TYR A 10 0.55 -17.61 15.73
N LEU A 11 -0.05 -17.55 16.94
CA LEU A 11 0.44 -16.68 17.99
C LEU A 11 1.85 -17.06 18.46
N LEU A 12 2.07 -18.37 18.69
CA LEU A 12 3.40 -18.85 19.08
C LEU A 12 4.45 -18.56 18.01
N ALA A 13 4.13 -18.85 16.75
CA ALA A 13 5.01 -18.59 15.61
C ALA A 13 5.31 -17.09 15.48
N ALA A 14 4.31 -16.22 15.63
CA ALA A 14 4.48 -14.77 15.60
C ALA A 14 5.40 -14.29 16.73
N VAL A 15 5.19 -14.77 17.96
CA VAL A 15 6.04 -14.43 19.12
C VAL A 15 7.49 -14.85 18.87
N LEU A 16 7.73 -16.08 18.42
CA LEU A 16 9.05 -16.59 18.13
C LEU A 16 9.74 -15.75 17.02
N GLY A 17 9.02 -15.40 15.97
CA GLY A 17 9.52 -14.53 14.90
C GLY A 17 9.93 -13.16 15.40
N VAL A 18 9.10 -12.53 16.23
CA VAL A 18 9.41 -11.22 16.83
C VAL A 18 10.63 -11.29 17.75
N VAL A 19 10.71 -12.32 18.62
CA VAL A 19 11.83 -12.50 19.53
C VAL A 19 13.13 -12.69 18.75
N ALA A 20 13.12 -13.53 17.71
CA ALA A 20 14.28 -13.73 16.85
C ALA A 20 14.70 -12.41 16.16
N CYS A 21 13.77 -11.67 15.55
CA CYS A 21 14.07 -10.39 14.91
C CYS A 21 14.63 -9.36 15.89
N ARG A 22 14.11 -9.29 17.12
CA ARG A 22 14.65 -8.39 18.15
C ARG A 22 16.08 -8.71 18.52
N GLN A 23 16.45 -10.00 18.61
CA GLN A 23 17.84 -10.40 18.87
C GLN A 23 18.81 -9.89 17.78
N PHE A 24 18.35 -9.87 16.52
CA PHE A 24 19.12 -9.33 15.39
C PHE A 24 18.93 -7.81 15.19
N LYS A 25 18.27 -7.11 16.10
CA LYS A 25 17.94 -5.67 15.98
C LYS A 25 17.13 -5.33 14.72
N LEU A 26 16.35 -6.27 14.22
CA LEU A 26 15.48 -6.12 13.07
C LEU A 26 14.07 -5.70 13.53
N PRO A 27 13.31 -4.97 12.68
CA PRO A 27 11.93 -4.62 12.98
C PRO A 27 11.07 -5.87 13.20
N PRO A 28 10.18 -5.88 14.23
CA PRO A 28 9.28 -7.00 14.53
C PRO A 28 8.43 -7.46 13.34
N MET A 29 8.07 -6.53 12.46
CA MET A 29 7.26 -6.84 11.26
C MET A 29 7.95 -7.81 10.31
N LEU A 30 9.28 -7.76 10.19
CA LEU A 30 10.03 -8.75 9.42
C LEU A 30 9.88 -10.15 10.02
N GLY A 31 9.80 -10.25 11.35
CA GLY A 31 9.53 -11.51 12.04
C GLY A 31 8.19 -12.12 11.64
N TYR A 32 7.13 -11.32 11.59
CA TYR A 32 5.81 -11.78 11.13
C TYR A 32 5.85 -12.28 9.69
N LEU A 33 6.53 -11.55 8.78
CA LEU A 33 6.64 -11.93 7.38
C LEU A 33 7.44 -13.22 7.20
N VAL A 34 8.62 -13.32 7.81
CA VAL A 34 9.48 -14.51 7.72
C VAL A 34 8.77 -15.74 8.26
N VAL A 35 8.17 -15.62 9.45
CA VAL A 35 7.40 -16.72 10.04
C VAL A 35 6.21 -17.09 9.19
N GLY A 36 5.48 -16.10 8.65
CA GLY A 36 4.37 -16.34 7.74
C GLY A 36 4.76 -17.13 6.49
N VAL A 37 5.94 -16.84 5.92
CA VAL A 37 6.50 -17.61 4.80
C VAL A 37 6.85 -19.04 5.24
N ILE A 38 7.50 -19.21 6.40
CA ILE A 38 7.97 -20.53 6.90
C ILE A 38 6.78 -21.45 7.18
N ILE A 39 5.74 -20.96 7.90
CA ILE A 39 4.57 -21.77 8.23
C ILE A 39 3.53 -21.84 7.12
N GLY A 40 3.71 -21.00 6.09
CA GLY A 40 2.78 -20.84 4.97
C GLY A 40 2.60 -22.09 4.11
N PRO A 41 1.60 -22.08 3.22
CA PRO A 41 1.21 -23.25 2.43
C PRO A 41 2.28 -23.71 1.44
N HIS A 42 3.22 -22.84 1.07
CA HIS A 42 4.30 -23.13 0.13
C HIS A 42 5.62 -23.54 0.79
N ALA A 43 5.68 -23.61 2.14
CA ALA A 43 6.86 -24.08 2.89
C ALA A 43 6.46 -25.25 3.80
N LEU A 44 6.28 -25.04 5.10
CA LEU A 44 5.92 -26.13 6.04
C LEU A 44 4.42 -26.55 5.94
N ALA A 45 3.60 -25.81 5.24
CA ALA A 45 2.16 -26.06 5.07
C ALA A 45 1.38 -26.27 6.41
N LEU A 46 1.91 -25.70 7.50
CA LEU A 46 1.26 -25.73 8.81
C LEU A 46 0.09 -24.76 8.87
N ALA A 47 0.21 -23.64 8.16
CA ALA A 47 -0.82 -22.63 8.03
C ALA A 47 -1.67 -22.93 6.79
N GLN A 48 -2.85 -23.51 7.00
CA GLN A 48 -3.82 -23.70 5.93
C GLN A 48 -4.51 -22.36 5.61
N ASN A 49 -4.67 -22.07 4.32
CA ASN A 49 -5.47 -20.93 3.83
C ASN A 49 -6.95 -21.16 4.17
N SER A 50 -7.33 -20.98 5.43
CA SER A 50 -8.73 -21.00 5.81
C SER A 50 -9.35 -19.63 5.49
N SER A 51 -10.60 -19.65 4.98
CA SER A 51 -11.36 -18.41 4.73
C SER A 51 -11.44 -17.53 5.99
N GLY A 52 -11.53 -18.13 7.17
CA GLY A 52 -11.59 -17.42 8.45
C GLY A 52 -10.31 -16.62 8.74
N VAL A 53 -9.13 -17.19 8.51
CA VAL A 53 -7.84 -16.48 8.71
C VAL A 53 -7.73 -15.32 7.73
N ARG A 54 -8.16 -15.51 6.50
CA ARG A 54 -8.15 -14.44 5.48
C ARG A 54 -9.06 -13.28 5.85
N TYR A 55 -10.31 -13.55 6.26
CA TYR A 55 -11.23 -12.51 6.72
C TYR A 55 -10.69 -11.76 7.95
N LEU A 56 -10.08 -12.45 8.90
CA LEU A 56 -9.47 -11.82 10.07
C LEU A 56 -8.30 -10.90 9.68
N ALA A 57 -7.47 -11.33 8.73
CA ALA A 57 -6.35 -10.54 8.23
C ALA A 57 -6.85 -9.29 7.48
N GLU A 58 -7.83 -9.43 6.59
CA GLU A 58 -8.47 -8.30 5.88
C GLU A 58 -9.09 -7.31 6.86
N PHE A 59 -9.83 -7.79 7.86
CA PHE A 59 -10.39 -6.94 8.91
C PHE A 59 -9.30 -6.21 9.70
N GLY A 60 -8.22 -6.91 10.06
CA GLY A 60 -7.08 -6.31 10.78
C GLY A 60 -6.42 -5.17 9.98
N VAL A 61 -6.26 -5.33 8.66
CA VAL A 61 -5.72 -4.28 7.79
C VAL A 61 -6.67 -3.09 7.71
N VAL A 62 -7.97 -3.32 7.52
CA VAL A 62 -8.97 -2.25 7.48
C VAL A 62 -8.99 -1.48 8.80
N PHE A 63 -8.96 -2.18 9.93
CA PHE A 63 -8.93 -1.56 11.25
C PHE A 63 -7.65 -0.76 11.50
N LEU A 64 -6.49 -1.28 11.07
CA LEU A 64 -5.22 -0.56 11.14
C LEU A 64 -5.27 0.73 10.29
N MET A 65 -5.80 0.66 9.08
CA MET A 65 -5.98 1.84 8.22
C MET A 65 -6.94 2.86 8.84
N PHE A 66 -7.98 2.41 9.51
CA PHE A 66 -8.90 3.28 10.24
C PHE A 66 -8.19 4.01 11.39
N VAL A 67 -7.42 3.30 12.22
CA VAL A 67 -6.66 3.89 13.33
C VAL A 67 -5.66 4.93 12.80
N ILE A 68 -4.89 4.59 11.77
CA ILE A 68 -3.96 5.51 11.10
C ILE A 68 -4.73 6.72 10.56
N GLY A 69 -5.88 6.50 9.91
CA GLY A 69 -6.73 7.57 9.37
C GLY A 69 -7.23 8.55 10.42
N LEU A 70 -7.47 8.12 11.65
CA LEU A 70 -7.85 8.99 12.77
C LEU A 70 -6.72 9.95 13.20
N GLU A 71 -5.47 9.57 13.03
CA GLU A 71 -4.32 10.42 13.33
C GLU A 71 -4.13 11.55 12.29
N PHE A 72 -4.73 11.39 11.10
CA PHE A 72 -4.65 12.36 10.02
C PHE A 72 -5.86 13.29 9.98
N SER A 73 -5.63 14.56 10.32
CA SER A 73 -6.65 15.60 10.19
C SER A 73 -6.44 16.42 8.90
N LEU A 74 -7.54 16.93 8.33
CA LEU A 74 -7.48 17.82 7.15
C LEU A 74 -6.63 19.07 7.35
N PRO A 75 -6.63 19.74 8.52
CA PRO A 75 -5.73 20.85 8.78
C PRO A 75 -4.26 20.42 8.68
N LYS A 76 -3.91 19.23 9.18
CA LYS A 76 -2.56 18.65 9.08
C LYS A 76 -2.18 18.38 7.63
N LEU A 77 -3.10 17.82 6.83
CA LEU A 77 -2.89 17.60 5.40
C LEU A 77 -2.68 18.92 4.64
N ARG A 78 -3.48 19.96 4.94
CA ARG A 78 -3.32 21.30 4.34
C ARG A 78 -1.98 21.94 4.67
N SER A 79 -1.51 21.81 5.91
CA SER A 79 -0.19 22.32 6.31
C SER A 79 0.95 21.60 5.59
N MET A 80 0.75 20.34 5.21
CA MET A 80 1.74 19.48 4.54
C MET A 80 1.63 19.46 3.03
N LYS A 81 0.73 20.26 2.41
CA LYS A 81 0.46 20.24 0.95
C LYS A 81 1.71 20.27 0.07
N ARG A 82 2.74 21.04 0.49
CA ARG A 82 4.02 21.14 -0.24
C ARG A 82 4.81 19.82 -0.21
N HIS A 83 4.75 19.07 0.88
CA HIS A 83 5.39 17.76 0.97
C HIS A 83 4.58 16.70 0.21
N VAL A 84 3.27 16.73 0.31
CA VAL A 84 2.36 15.80 -0.38
C VAL A 84 2.48 15.98 -1.90
N PHE A 85 2.13 17.15 -2.42
CA PHE A 85 2.09 17.40 -3.86
C PHE A 85 3.45 17.75 -4.48
N GLY A 86 4.43 18.21 -3.69
CA GLY A 86 5.80 18.42 -4.16
C GLY A 86 6.59 17.12 -4.12
N LEU A 87 6.96 16.67 -2.92
CA LEU A 87 7.83 15.50 -2.76
C LEU A 87 7.14 14.19 -3.17
N GLY A 88 5.87 13.99 -2.75
CA GLY A 88 5.14 12.76 -3.06
C GLY A 88 4.90 12.61 -4.57
N MET A 89 4.43 13.64 -5.25
CA MET A 89 4.25 13.60 -6.70
C MET A 89 5.58 13.39 -7.43
N SER A 90 6.64 14.09 -7.03
CA SER A 90 7.96 13.90 -7.64
C SER A 90 8.48 12.49 -7.46
N GLN A 91 8.34 11.91 -6.27
CA GLN A 91 8.76 10.53 -5.98
C GLN A 91 7.99 9.54 -6.87
N VAL A 92 6.66 9.63 -6.92
CA VAL A 92 5.85 8.70 -7.74
C VAL A 92 6.21 8.83 -9.22
N LEU A 93 6.24 10.05 -9.76
CA LEU A 93 6.56 10.28 -11.17
C LEU A 93 7.97 9.80 -11.53
N LEU A 94 8.98 10.14 -10.73
CA LEU A 94 10.34 9.72 -10.98
C LEU A 94 10.50 8.20 -10.88
N THR A 95 9.88 7.56 -9.90
CA THR A 95 9.95 6.10 -9.77
C THR A 95 9.26 5.42 -10.95
N VAL A 96 8.09 5.90 -11.36
CA VAL A 96 7.39 5.37 -12.55
C VAL A 96 8.26 5.52 -13.79
N LEU A 97 8.82 6.72 -14.04
CA LEU A 97 9.65 6.99 -15.22
C LEU A 97 10.93 6.14 -15.23
N ILE A 98 11.65 6.10 -14.10
CA ILE A 98 12.90 5.33 -13.98
C ILE A 98 12.62 3.84 -14.15
N THR A 99 11.61 3.29 -13.47
CA THR A 99 11.30 1.86 -13.55
C THR A 99 10.82 1.48 -14.95
N THR A 100 9.96 2.31 -15.56
CA THR A 100 9.50 2.08 -16.93
C THR A 100 10.68 2.13 -17.91
N GLY A 101 11.51 3.15 -17.83
CA GLY A 101 12.70 3.30 -18.68
C GLY A 101 13.70 2.17 -18.49
N ALA A 102 13.98 1.78 -17.24
CA ALA A 102 14.85 0.65 -16.93
C ALA A 102 14.28 -0.68 -17.45
N SER A 103 12.97 -0.90 -17.29
CA SER A 103 12.30 -2.11 -17.77
C SER A 103 12.35 -2.22 -19.30
N LEU A 104 12.10 -1.14 -20.02
CA LEU A 104 12.21 -1.11 -21.48
C LEU A 104 13.67 -1.25 -21.94
N GLY A 105 14.61 -0.59 -21.24
CA GLY A 105 16.05 -0.72 -21.51
C GLY A 105 16.55 -2.14 -21.30
N LEU A 106 16.10 -2.83 -20.25
CA LEU A 106 16.39 -4.25 -20.04
C LEU A 106 15.85 -5.12 -21.19
N GLY A 107 14.66 -4.81 -21.70
CA GLY A 107 14.08 -5.51 -22.85
C GLY A 107 14.91 -5.37 -24.12
N LEU A 108 15.56 -4.20 -24.33
CA LEU A 108 16.47 -3.99 -25.44
C LEU A 108 17.81 -4.73 -25.28
N LEU A 109 18.32 -4.79 -24.03
CA LEU A 109 19.60 -5.44 -23.73
C LEU A 109 19.49 -6.96 -23.61
N LEU A 110 18.38 -7.47 -23.10
CA LEU A 110 18.16 -8.88 -22.80
C LEU A 110 16.80 -9.37 -23.36
N PRO A 111 16.57 -9.29 -24.68
CA PRO A 111 15.25 -9.57 -25.27
C PRO A 111 14.76 -11.00 -25.06
N GLN A 112 15.67 -11.95 -24.83
CA GLN A 112 15.34 -13.36 -24.57
C GLN A 112 14.78 -13.61 -23.15
N TRP A 113 15.15 -12.74 -22.20
CA TRP A 113 14.80 -12.91 -20.79
C TRP A 113 13.78 -11.89 -20.31
N TRP A 114 13.73 -10.71 -20.95
CA TRP A 114 12.90 -9.60 -20.53
C TRP A 114 12.24 -8.91 -21.73
N ASN A 115 11.17 -9.51 -22.21
CA ASN A 115 10.39 -8.95 -23.33
C ASN A 115 9.02 -8.49 -22.81
N VAL A 116 8.97 -7.26 -22.29
CA VAL A 116 7.75 -6.66 -21.75
C VAL A 116 7.26 -5.51 -22.64
N SER A 117 5.95 -5.41 -22.82
CA SER A 117 5.36 -4.28 -23.52
C SER A 117 5.49 -2.99 -22.68
N TRP A 118 5.38 -1.84 -23.34
CA TRP A 118 5.43 -0.54 -22.63
C TRP A 118 4.32 -0.41 -21.59
N GLN A 119 3.15 -1.03 -21.80
CA GLN A 119 2.04 -1.05 -20.83
C GLN A 119 2.43 -1.80 -19.57
N ILE A 120 3.05 -2.97 -19.72
CA ILE A 120 3.55 -3.76 -18.58
C ILE A 120 4.67 -3.01 -17.86
N ALA A 121 5.60 -2.40 -18.59
CA ALA A 121 6.66 -1.60 -18.01
C ALA A 121 6.11 -0.41 -17.20
N LEU A 122 5.08 0.27 -17.70
CA LEU A 122 4.42 1.37 -17.01
C LEU A 122 3.66 0.88 -15.76
N ALA A 123 2.94 -0.23 -15.88
CA ALA A 123 2.25 -0.85 -14.75
C ALA A 123 3.24 -1.25 -13.65
N LEU A 124 4.38 -1.85 -14.02
CA LEU A 124 5.46 -2.18 -13.09
C LEU A 124 6.00 -0.92 -12.39
N GLY A 125 6.20 0.18 -13.15
CA GLY A 125 6.57 1.48 -12.60
C GLY A 125 5.58 2.00 -11.57
N GLY A 126 4.28 1.89 -11.83
CA GLY A 126 3.21 2.24 -10.91
C GLY A 126 3.25 1.42 -9.61
N VAL A 127 3.43 0.11 -9.73
CA VAL A 127 3.55 -0.79 -8.56
C VAL A 127 4.79 -0.47 -7.74
N MET A 128 5.95 -0.28 -8.38
CA MET A 128 7.22 0.03 -7.69
C MET A 128 7.24 1.42 -7.04
N ALA A 129 6.37 2.33 -7.47
CA ALA A 129 6.26 3.66 -6.88
C ALA A 129 5.50 3.65 -5.55
N MET A 130 4.77 2.58 -5.23
CA MET A 130 3.97 2.47 -4.02
C MET A 130 4.77 1.86 -2.87
N SER A 131 4.60 2.40 -1.67
CA SER A 131 5.19 1.90 -0.43
C SER A 131 4.09 1.51 0.55
N SER A 132 4.41 0.67 1.54
CA SER A 132 3.45 0.31 2.58
C SER A 132 3.33 1.42 3.63
N THR A 133 2.28 2.20 3.55
CA THR A 133 1.94 3.24 4.54
C THR A 133 1.87 2.66 5.95
N ALA A 134 1.22 1.50 6.12
CA ALA A 134 1.07 0.84 7.41
C ALA A 134 2.42 0.47 8.04
N ILE A 135 3.33 -0.13 7.28
CA ILE A 135 4.65 -0.55 7.78
C ILE A 135 5.50 0.67 8.14
N VAL A 136 5.56 1.65 7.25
CA VAL A 136 6.41 2.83 7.44
C VAL A 136 5.94 3.66 8.62
N ILE A 137 4.64 3.96 8.73
CA ILE A 137 4.09 4.75 9.85
C ILE A 137 4.32 4.02 11.16
N LYS A 138 4.08 2.70 11.21
CA LYS A 138 4.32 1.93 12.43
C LYS A 138 5.78 1.96 12.87
N LEU A 139 6.73 1.76 11.96
CA LEU A 139 8.16 1.84 12.27
C LEU A 139 8.58 3.23 12.76
N MET A 140 8.05 4.29 12.16
CA MET A 140 8.33 5.65 12.56
C MET A 140 7.69 6.00 13.91
N ALA A 141 6.49 5.47 14.21
CA ALA A 141 5.84 5.61 15.51
C ALA A 141 6.66 4.94 16.62
N GLU A 142 7.16 3.70 16.38
CA GLU A 142 8.02 2.98 17.33
C GLU A 142 9.33 3.73 17.62
N ARG A 143 9.82 4.54 16.67
CA ARG A 143 11.02 5.39 16.81
C ARG A 143 10.74 6.81 17.30
N LEU A 144 9.48 7.17 17.53
CA LEU A 144 9.04 8.52 17.89
C LEU A 144 9.44 9.59 16.85
N GLU A 145 9.52 9.21 15.57
CA GLU A 145 9.98 10.06 14.46
C GLU A 145 8.83 10.70 13.64
N LEU A 146 7.58 10.36 13.91
CA LEU A 146 6.42 10.84 13.10
C LEU A 146 6.29 12.37 13.07
N GLU A 147 6.56 13.05 14.18
CA GLU A 147 6.45 14.51 14.30
C GLU A 147 7.75 15.24 13.90
N SER A 148 8.82 14.51 13.60
CA SER A 148 10.07 15.10 13.12
C SER A 148 9.90 15.72 11.72
N GLU A 149 10.80 16.60 11.32
CA GLU A 149 10.80 17.16 9.95
C GLU A 149 10.98 16.08 8.89
N HIS A 150 11.80 15.06 9.17
CA HIS A 150 11.94 13.89 8.33
C HIS A 150 10.63 13.10 8.26
N GLY A 151 10.01 12.85 9.41
CA GLY A 151 8.73 12.14 9.51
C GLY A 151 7.62 12.79 8.71
N LYS A 152 7.46 14.11 8.83
CA LYS A 152 6.48 14.87 8.05
C LYS A 152 6.68 14.73 6.54
N ARG A 153 7.93 14.71 6.06
CA ARG A 153 8.24 14.51 4.64
C ARG A 153 7.85 13.11 4.18
N VAL A 154 8.23 12.08 4.94
CA VAL A 154 7.88 10.68 4.64
C VAL A 154 6.36 10.50 4.64
N VAL A 155 5.66 10.96 5.67
CA VAL A 155 4.20 10.93 5.74
C VAL A 155 3.56 11.66 4.55
N GLY A 156 4.11 12.81 4.15
CA GLY A 156 3.65 13.54 2.96
C GLY A 156 3.75 12.72 1.67
N ILE A 157 4.85 11.99 1.49
CA ILE A 157 5.05 11.09 0.33
C ILE A 157 4.02 9.96 0.37
N LEU A 158 3.86 9.29 1.51
CA LEU A 158 2.90 8.18 1.68
C LEU A 158 1.46 8.61 1.39
N LEU A 159 1.06 9.78 1.89
CA LEU A 159 -0.26 10.34 1.63
C LEU A 159 -0.50 10.61 0.14
N PHE A 160 0.53 11.07 -0.58
CA PHE A 160 0.41 11.23 -2.03
C PHE A 160 0.29 9.88 -2.73
N GLN A 161 1.05 8.87 -2.33
CA GLN A 161 0.96 7.51 -2.87
C GLN A 161 -0.45 6.93 -2.69
N ASP A 162 -1.05 7.09 -1.51
CA ASP A 162 -2.42 6.64 -1.23
C ASP A 162 -3.47 7.36 -2.11
N LEU A 163 -3.24 8.64 -2.45
CA LEU A 163 -4.06 9.35 -3.43
C LEU A 163 -3.80 8.86 -4.86
N ALA A 164 -2.55 8.57 -5.21
CA ALA A 164 -2.15 8.17 -6.55
C ALA A 164 -2.55 6.72 -6.89
N VAL A 165 -2.69 5.85 -5.88
CA VAL A 165 -3.12 4.46 -6.11
C VAL A 165 -4.51 4.40 -6.77
N VAL A 166 -5.42 5.33 -6.45
CA VAL A 166 -6.78 5.34 -7.00
C VAL A 166 -6.77 5.52 -8.53
N PRO A 167 -6.14 6.57 -9.11
CA PRO A 167 -6.03 6.67 -10.55
C PRO A 167 -5.23 5.53 -11.18
N LEU A 168 -4.19 5.00 -10.52
CA LEU A 168 -3.42 3.87 -11.03
C LEU A 168 -4.26 2.59 -11.15
N LEU A 169 -5.12 2.29 -10.15
CA LEU A 169 -6.03 1.14 -10.18
C LEU A 169 -7.03 1.19 -11.35
N VAL A 170 -7.36 2.37 -11.82
CA VAL A 170 -8.27 2.54 -12.96
C VAL A 170 -7.48 2.61 -14.28
N LEU A 171 -6.31 3.22 -14.26
CA LEU A 171 -5.46 3.40 -15.45
C LEU A 171 -4.81 2.09 -15.91
N ILE A 172 -4.23 1.31 -14.98
CA ILE A 172 -3.50 0.08 -15.33
C ILE A 172 -4.37 -0.92 -16.10
N PRO A 173 -5.60 -1.27 -15.69
CA PRO A 173 -6.48 -2.12 -16.49
C PRO A 173 -6.84 -1.51 -17.84
N ALA A 174 -6.99 -0.19 -17.94
CA ALA A 174 -7.28 0.49 -19.21
C ALA A 174 -6.13 0.39 -20.22
N LEU A 175 -4.89 0.22 -19.77
CA LEU A 175 -3.73 -0.01 -20.64
C LEU A 175 -3.77 -1.38 -21.34
N ALA A 176 -4.57 -2.32 -20.85
CA ALA A 176 -4.77 -3.64 -21.48
C ALA A 176 -5.78 -3.61 -22.62
N ALA A 177 -6.44 -2.47 -22.88
CA ALA A 177 -7.36 -2.32 -24.01
C ALA A 177 -6.66 -2.49 -25.37
N ALA A 178 -7.41 -2.91 -26.40
CA ALA A 178 -6.90 -2.97 -27.75
C ALA A 178 -6.41 -1.61 -28.23
N PRO A 179 -5.41 -1.52 -29.11
CA PRO A 179 -4.85 -0.25 -29.57
C PRO A 179 -5.90 0.73 -30.13
N GLU A 180 -6.94 0.21 -30.76
CA GLU A 180 -8.05 0.99 -31.34
C GLU A 180 -8.92 1.64 -30.27
N ASP A 181 -9.08 0.97 -29.11
CA ASP A 181 -9.89 1.41 -27.98
C ASP A 181 -9.08 2.09 -26.88
N LEU A 182 -7.76 2.16 -27.01
CA LEU A 182 -6.88 2.63 -25.95
C LEU A 182 -7.19 4.08 -25.53
N LEU A 183 -7.35 4.98 -26.50
CA LEU A 183 -7.66 6.39 -26.20
C LEU A 183 -9.01 6.57 -25.50
N PRO A 184 -10.13 6.00 -25.98
CA PRO A 184 -11.38 6.06 -25.25
C PRO A 184 -11.33 5.35 -23.91
N ALA A 185 -10.64 4.23 -23.77
CA ALA A 185 -10.45 3.53 -22.51
C ALA A 185 -9.70 4.39 -21.48
N LEU A 186 -8.61 5.03 -21.89
CA LEU A 186 -7.84 5.96 -21.02
C LEU A 186 -8.65 7.20 -20.65
N GLY A 187 -9.40 7.77 -21.58
CA GLY A 187 -10.31 8.90 -21.31
C GLY A 187 -11.38 8.55 -20.27
N LEU A 188 -12.02 7.39 -20.44
CA LEU A 188 -13.01 6.90 -19.49
C LEU A 188 -12.37 6.56 -18.12
N ALA A 189 -11.17 5.99 -18.12
CA ALA A 189 -10.40 5.70 -16.91
C ALA A 189 -10.09 6.99 -16.14
N LEU A 190 -9.66 8.04 -16.82
CA LEU A 190 -9.37 9.34 -16.21
C LEU A 190 -10.63 9.95 -15.59
N VAL A 191 -11.76 9.93 -16.30
CA VAL A 191 -13.05 10.43 -15.78
C VAL A 191 -13.47 9.65 -14.53
N LYS A 192 -13.38 8.30 -14.57
CA LYS A 192 -13.68 7.44 -13.42
C LYS A 192 -12.77 7.76 -12.24
N ALA A 193 -11.47 7.93 -12.45
CA ALA A 193 -10.51 8.26 -11.41
C ALA A 193 -10.83 9.62 -10.76
N VAL A 194 -11.11 10.65 -11.56
CA VAL A 194 -11.49 11.99 -11.06
C VAL A 194 -12.79 11.95 -10.27
N VAL A 195 -13.81 11.27 -10.78
CA VAL A 195 -15.11 11.13 -10.08
C VAL A 195 -14.92 10.38 -8.77
N LEU A 196 -14.23 9.22 -8.79
CA LEU A 196 -14.00 8.41 -7.60
C LEU A 196 -13.22 9.18 -6.53
N LEU A 197 -12.14 9.87 -6.93
CA LEU A 197 -11.33 10.68 -6.02
C LEU A 197 -12.14 11.86 -5.45
N SER A 198 -12.95 12.53 -6.26
CA SER A 198 -13.83 13.62 -5.81
C SER A 198 -14.87 13.13 -4.81
N VAL A 199 -15.51 11.99 -5.07
CA VAL A 199 -16.48 11.38 -4.16
C VAL A 199 -15.81 10.96 -2.85
N LEU A 200 -14.62 10.37 -2.92
CA LEU A 200 -13.87 9.93 -1.75
C LEU A 200 -13.46 11.12 -0.88
N LEU A 201 -12.92 12.17 -1.48
CA LEU A 201 -12.44 13.35 -0.75
C LEU A 201 -13.57 14.19 -0.16
N THR A 202 -14.70 14.31 -0.85
CA THR A 202 -15.84 15.14 -0.38
C THR A 202 -16.87 14.35 0.43
N GLY A 203 -17.20 13.14 -0.02
CA GLY A 203 -18.16 12.25 0.62
C GLY A 203 -17.62 11.58 1.85
N GLY A 204 -16.39 11.05 1.78
CA GLY A 204 -15.75 10.34 2.88
C GLY A 204 -15.66 11.18 4.15
N GLN A 205 -15.35 12.47 4.02
CA GLN A 205 -15.30 13.40 5.15
C GLN A 205 -16.67 13.66 5.80
N ARG A 206 -17.73 13.79 4.98
CA ARG A 206 -19.10 13.98 5.50
C ARG A 206 -19.58 12.76 6.25
N VAL A 207 -19.39 11.59 5.65
CA VAL A 207 -19.79 10.31 6.24
C VAL A 207 -19.03 10.08 7.55
N MET A 208 -17.71 10.31 7.57
CA MET A 208 -16.90 10.12 8.77
C MET A 208 -17.29 11.06 9.90
N ARG A 209 -17.52 12.35 9.62
CA ARG A 209 -18.00 13.30 10.63
C ARG A 209 -19.35 12.90 11.19
N TRP A 210 -20.29 12.53 10.33
CA TRP A 210 -21.61 12.08 10.76
C TRP A 210 -21.52 10.85 11.64
N TRP A 211 -20.74 9.84 11.22
CA TRP A 211 -20.53 8.60 11.95
C TRP A 211 -19.88 8.84 13.32
N LEU A 212 -18.78 9.58 13.37
CA LEU A 212 -18.09 9.87 14.63
C LEU A 212 -18.98 10.70 15.59
N THR A 213 -19.80 11.61 15.08
CA THR A 213 -20.77 12.36 15.90
C THR A 213 -21.86 11.44 16.46
N LEU A 214 -22.25 10.41 15.69
CA LEU A 214 -23.26 9.43 16.13
C LEU A 214 -22.70 8.51 17.23
N VAL A 215 -21.45 8.05 17.08
CA VAL A 215 -20.79 7.14 18.03
C VAL A 215 -20.35 7.85 19.33
N ALA A 216 -20.08 9.16 19.26
CA ALA A 216 -19.67 9.96 20.41
C ALA A 216 -20.85 10.49 21.28
N ARG A 217 -22.09 10.21 20.89
CA ARG A 217 -23.31 10.48 21.68
C ARG A 217 -23.74 9.25 22.48
#